data_efbf8c1d755debf81b1f8e9ef9b4bbb2
#
_entry.id   efbf8c1d755debf81b1f8e9ef9b4bbb2
#
_cell.length_a   1.000
_cell.length_b   1.000
_cell.length_c   1.000
_cell.angle_alpha   90.00
_cell.angle_beta   90.00
_cell.angle_gamma   90.00
#
_symmetry.space_group_name_H-M   'P 1'
#
loop_
_entity.id
_entity.type
_entity.pdbx_description
1 polymer ?
#
loop_
_entity_poly.entity_id
_entity_poly.type
_entity_poly.pdbx_seq_one_letter_code
_entity_poly.pdbx_strand_id
1 'polypeptide(L)'
;TTAQYDDFEVDLEFKQEANGNSGVFIRSTVDGTKVSGWQVEVAPPGNDTGGIYESYGRGWLIKPDPEKDKALKFGEWNKMKIVVQGDRVISYVNGVEMVNYADEKIGAGKGGVLLQIHDGGGIKVYWRNIVLKKL
;
A
#
# COMPACT_ATOMS: atom_id res chain seq x y z
N THR A 1 -7.16 -7.57 -7.38
CA THR A 1 -7.31 -8.24 -8.67
C THR A 1 -7.13 -9.75 -8.51
N THR A 2 -7.73 -10.52 -9.39
CA THR A 2 -7.48 -11.96 -9.50
C THR A 2 -6.27 -12.26 -10.38
N ALA A 3 -5.84 -11.29 -11.20
CA ALA A 3 -4.66 -11.44 -12.04
C ALA A 3 -3.38 -11.24 -11.21
N GLN A 4 -2.32 -11.94 -11.61
CA GLN A 4 -0.99 -11.81 -11.02
C GLN A 4 -0.09 -11.04 -11.99
N TYR A 5 0.69 -10.12 -11.44
CA TYR A 5 1.59 -9.28 -12.20
C TYR A 5 2.99 -9.37 -11.61
N ASP A 6 4.01 -9.53 -12.46
CA ASP A 6 5.41 -9.55 -12.01
C ASP A 6 5.89 -8.13 -11.70
N ASP A 7 5.97 -7.29 -12.73
CA ASP A 7 6.34 -5.89 -12.59
C ASP A 7 5.14 -5.03 -12.98
N PHE A 8 4.82 -4.04 -12.15
CA PHE A 8 3.63 -3.22 -12.38
C PHE A 8 3.71 -1.89 -11.64
N GLU A 9 2.84 -0.98 -12.03
CA GLU A 9 2.60 0.28 -11.35
C GLU A 9 1.11 0.38 -11.02
N VAL A 10 0.80 0.76 -9.79
CA VAL A 10 -0.57 1.05 -9.37
C VAL A 10 -0.68 2.53 -9.09
N ASP A 11 -1.60 3.19 -9.80
CA ASP A 11 -1.97 4.58 -9.53
C ASP A 11 -3.39 4.58 -9.00
N LEU A 12 -3.62 5.26 -7.88
CA LEU A 12 -4.94 5.35 -7.28
C LEU A 12 -5.09 6.65 -6.49
N GLU A 13 -6.32 6.92 -6.08
CA GLU A 13 -6.59 7.99 -5.13
C GLU A 13 -7.31 7.41 -3.92
N PHE A 14 -6.98 7.91 -2.75
CA PHE A 14 -7.67 7.52 -1.52
C PHE A 14 -8.06 8.76 -0.71
N LYS A 15 -9.14 8.60 0.07
CA LYS A 15 -9.60 9.62 1.01
C LYS A 15 -9.88 8.93 2.34
N GLN A 16 -9.25 9.43 3.39
CA GLN A 16 -9.39 8.90 4.73
C GLN A 16 -10.08 9.92 5.61
N GLU A 17 -11.21 9.56 6.21
CA GLU A 17 -12.04 10.46 6.99
C GLU A 17 -12.09 10.12 8.48
N ALA A 18 -11.63 8.93 8.87
CA ALA A 18 -11.68 8.49 10.25
C ALA A 18 -10.43 7.70 10.63
N ASN A 19 -10.24 7.50 11.92
CA ASN A 19 -9.11 6.73 12.43
C ASN A 19 -9.14 5.29 11.91
N GLY A 20 -7.98 4.68 11.82
CA GLY A 20 -7.81 3.30 11.42
C GLY A 20 -6.92 3.16 10.19
N ASN A 21 -6.36 1.97 10.04
CA ASN A 21 -5.44 1.64 8.98
C ASN A 21 -6.17 0.97 7.83
N SER A 22 -5.66 1.22 6.64
CA SER A 22 -5.99 0.46 5.45
C SER A 22 -4.69 0.24 4.68
N GLY A 23 -4.77 -0.21 3.45
CA GLY A 23 -3.58 -0.37 2.64
C GLY A 23 -3.84 -1.03 1.31
N VAL A 24 -2.79 -1.05 0.51
CA VAL A 24 -2.77 -1.71 -0.79
C VAL A 24 -1.81 -2.90 -0.69
N PHE A 25 -2.34 -4.10 -0.82
CA PHE A 25 -1.54 -5.32 -0.85
C PHE A 25 -1.00 -5.56 -2.24
N ILE A 26 0.27 -5.89 -2.34
CA ILE A 26 0.95 -6.24 -3.59
C ILE A 26 1.50 -7.67 -3.49
N ARG A 27 1.53 -8.38 -4.60
CA ARG A 27 2.01 -9.77 -4.70
C ARG A 27 1.49 -10.64 -3.55
N SER A 28 0.21 -10.50 -3.26
CA SER A 28 -0.42 -11.06 -2.07
C SER A 28 -1.39 -12.17 -2.42
N THR A 29 -1.59 -13.07 -1.47
CA THR A 29 -2.52 -14.19 -1.59
C THR A 29 -3.60 -14.11 -0.52
N VAL A 30 -4.78 -14.63 -0.85
CA VAL A 30 -5.94 -14.65 0.05
C VAL A 30 -6.29 -16.09 0.38
N ASP A 31 -6.42 -16.38 1.67
CA ASP A 31 -6.92 -17.66 2.18
C ASP A 31 -8.03 -17.36 3.19
N GLY A 32 -9.28 -17.51 2.75
CA GLY A 32 -10.44 -17.08 3.54
C GLY A 32 -10.43 -15.57 3.74
N THR A 33 -10.27 -15.13 4.99
CA THR A 33 -10.13 -13.72 5.36
C THR A 33 -8.68 -13.30 5.56
N LYS A 34 -7.74 -14.25 5.46
CA LYS A 34 -6.32 -14.00 5.68
C LYS A 34 -5.66 -13.57 4.39
N VAL A 35 -5.08 -12.37 4.39
CA VAL A 35 -4.28 -11.84 3.29
C VAL A 35 -2.82 -11.88 3.70
N SER A 36 -2.02 -12.62 2.95
CA SER A 36 -0.57 -12.74 3.16
C SER A 36 0.17 -12.06 2.02
N GLY A 37 1.20 -11.30 2.34
CA GLY A 37 2.02 -10.57 1.39
C GLY A 37 2.41 -9.21 1.92
N TRP A 38 2.65 -8.28 1.03
CA TRP A 38 3.20 -6.97 1.39
C TRP A 38 2.14 -5.89 1.23
N GLN A 39 1.97 -5.11 2.29
CA GLN A 39 1.00 -4.02 2.34
C GLN A 39 1.74 -2.68 2.30
N VAL A 40 1.34 -1.84 1.35
CA VAL A 40 1.69 -0.42 1.36
C VAL A 40 0.64 0.28 2.22
N GLU A 41 1.06 0.85 3.34
CA GLU A 41 0.16 1.36 4.37
C GLU A 41 -0.59 2.61 3.94
N VAL A 42 -1.87 2.70 4.32
CA VAL A 42 -2.68 3.91 4.29
C VAL A 42 -3.26 4.10 5.69
N ALA A 43 -2.87 5.18 6.36
CA ALA A 43 -3.21 5.41 7.75
C ALA A 43 -3.36 6.91 8.03
N PRO A 44 -3.95 7.29 9.17
CA PRO A 44 -3.99 8.69 9.58
C PRO A 44 -2.58 9.27 9.75
N PRO A 45 -2.45 10.63 9.76
CA PRO A 45 -1.15 11.26 9.97
C PRO A 45 -0.42 10.71 11.20
N GLY A 46 0.89 10.49 11.07
CA GLY A 46 1.72 9.93 12.12
C GLY A 46 1.74 8.41 12.21
N ASN A 47 1.12 7.70 11.25
CA ASN A 47 0.98 6.24 11.28
C ASN A 47 1.58 5.56 10.03
N ASP A 48 2.63 6.14 9.48
CA ASP A 48 3.50 5.50 8.46
C ASP A 48 2.85 5.21 7.11
N THR A 49 1.96 6.10 6.62
CA THR A 49 1.41 5.98 5.26
C THR A 49 2.53 5.89 4.22
N GLY A 50 2.45 4.90 3.35
CA GLY A 50 3.46 4.62 2.33
C GLY A 50 4.52 3.61 2.78
N GLY A 51 4.59 3.28 4.06
CA GLY A 51 5.47 2.25 4.58
C GLY A 51 5.07 0.85 4.13
N ILE A 52 5.96 -0.11 4.28
CA ILE A 52 5.72 -1.49 3.84
C ILE A 52 5.68 -2.43 5.04
N TYR A 53 4.57 -3.14 5.15
CA TYR A 53 4.32 -4.13 6.19
C TYR A 53 4.15 -5.52 5.57
N GLU A 54 4.88 -6.51 6.09
CA GLU A 54 4.73 -7.90 5.65
C GLU A 54 3.68 -8.60 6.52
N SER A 55 2.49 -8.79 5.95
CA SER A 55 1.37 -9.39 6.65
C SER A 55 1.57 -10.89 6.86
N TYR A 56 1.37 -11.35 8.09
CA TYR A 56 1.65 -12.73 8.52
C TYR A 56 3.09 -13.17 8.28
N GLY A 57 4.01 -12.22 8.36
CA GLY A 57 5.43 -12.44 8.17
C GLY A 57 6.27 -11.63 9.14
N ARG A 58 7.21 -10.87 8.59
CA ARG A 58 8.20 -10.12 9.39
C ARG A 58 7.67 -8.83 10.02
N GLY A 59 6.43 -8.41 9.69
CA GLY A 59 5.89 -7.14 10.15
C GLY A 59 6.44 -5.95 9.36
N TRP A 60 6.72 -4.84 10.04
CA TRP A 60 7.26 -3.65 9.40
C TRP A 60 8.64 -3.91 8.79
N LEU A 61 8.76 -3.68 7.49
CA LEU A 61 10.02 -3.77 6.76
C LEU A 61 10.70 -2.41 6.64
N ILE A 62 9.92 -1.37 6.35
CA ILE A 62 10.41 0.00 6.25
C ILE A 62 9.25 0.97 6.54
N LYS A 63 9.58 2.05 7.25
CA LYS A 63 8.66 3.16 7.51
C LYS A 63 9.20 4.41 6.83
N PRO A 64 8.32 5.30 6.33
CA PRO A 64 8.79 6.55 5.75
C PRO A 64 9.35 7.47 6.83
N ASP A 65 10.21 8.40 6.41
CA ASP A 65 10.67 9.48 7.28
C ASP A 65 9.45 10.28 7.76
N PRO A 66 9.31 10.57 9.07
CA PRO A 66 8.18 11.33 9.60
C PRO A 66 7.93 12.68 8.91
N GLU A 67 8.95 13.33 8.38
CA GLU A 67 8.81 14.57 7.63
C GLU A 67 7.99 14.40 6.35
N LYS A 68 8.00 13.21 5.76
CA LYS A 68 7.24 12.91 4.53
C LYS A 68 5.74 12.81 4.77
N ASP A 69 5.33 12.60 6.01
CA ASP A 69 3.92 12.53 6.39
C ASP A 69 3.16 13.83 6.08
N LYS A 70 3.87 14.93 5.94
CA LYS A 70 3.30 16.22 5.53
C LYS A 70 2.68 16.20 4.15
N ALA A 71 3.05 15.23 3.30
CA ALA A 71 2.45 15.07 1.99
C ALA A 71 1.02 14.52 2.07
N LEU A 72 0.66 13.87 3.17
CA LEU A 72 -0.66 13.29 3.39
C LEU A 72 -1.67 14.39 3.73
N LYS A 73 -2.81 14.39 3.04
CA LYS A 73 -3.92 15.32 3.27
C LYS A 73 -5.10 14.54 3.86
N PHE A 74 -5.20 14.56 5.18
CA PHE A 74 -6.30 13.87 5.89
C PHE A 74 -7.64 14.50 5.57
N GLY A 75 -8.64 13.69 5.27
CA GLY A 75 -9.98 14.16 4.90
C GLY A 75 -10.12 14.64 3.46
N GLU A 76 -9.06 14.57 2.67
CA GLU A 76 -9.06 14.95 1.26
C GLU A 76 -8.61 13.78 0.39
N TRP A 77 -8.81 13.91 -0.93
CA TRP A 77 -8.31 12.91 -1.88
C TRP A 77 -6.80 13.05 -2.04
N ASN A 78 -6.10 11.94 -1.85
CA ASN A 78 -4.66 11.82 -2.03
C ASN A 78 -4.35 10.92 -3.22
N LYS A 79 -3.34 11.27 -3.99
CA LYS A 79 -2.82 10.42 -5.06
C LYS A 79 -1.74 9.52 -4.52
N MET A 80 -1.86 8.23 -4.75
CA MET A 80 -0.84 7.24 -4.40
C MET A 80 -0.36 6.53 -5.66
N LYS A 81 0.95 6.37 -5.76
CA LYS A 81 1.58 5.56 -6.80
C LYS A 81 2.46 4.52 -6.13
N ILE A 82 2.35 3.30 -6.58
CA ILE A 82 3.19 2.19 -6.12
C ILE A 82 3.84 1.56 -7.34
N VAL A 83 5.17 1.54 -7.37
CA VAL A 83 5.94 0.90 -8.44
C VAL A 83 6.57 -0.36 -7.87
N VAL A 84 6.28 -1.51 -8.50
CA VAL A 84 6.84 -2.80 -8.12
C VAL A 84 7.62 -3.34 -9.30
N GLN A 85 8.92 -3.45 -9.15
CA GLN A 85 9.81 -3.89 -10.22
C GLN A 85 10.89 -4.80 -9.66
N GLY A 86 10.86 -6.07 -10.06
CA GLY A 86 11.75 -7.08 -9.50
C GLY A 86 11.53 -7.22 -8.00
N ASP A 87 12.59 -7.00 -7.21
CA ASP A 87 12.55 -7.04 -5.75
C ASP A 87 12.32 -5.68 -5.10
N ARG A 88 12.08 -4.63 -5.90
CA ARG A 88 11.96 -3.25 -5.43
C ARG A 88 10.54 -2.75 -5.41
N VAL A 89 10.18 -2.06 -4.33
CA VAL A 89 8.91 -1.37 -4.18
C VAL A 89 9.17 0.09 -3.84
N ILE A 90 8.55 1.00 -4.59
CA ILE A 90 8.63 2.43 -4.34
C ILE A 90 7.20 2.95 -4.17
N SER A 91 6.94 3.66 -3.08
CA SER A 91 5.64 4.30 -2.87
C SER A 91 5.76 5.81 -2.89
N TYR A 92 4.73 6.46 -3.45
CA TYR A 92 4.61 7.91 -3.54
C TYR A 92 3.24 8.33 -3.02
N VAL A 93 3.20 9.43 -2.30
CA VAL A 93 1.94 10.09 -1.90
C VAL A 93 2.03 11.55 -2.36
N ASN A 94 1.07 11.95 -3.21
CA ASN A 94 1.01 13.31 -3.77
C ASN A 94 2.33 13.77 -4.41
N GLY A 95 3.00 12.83 -5.10
CA GLY A 95 4.27 13.08 -5.80
C GLY A 95 5.51 13.00 -4.91
N VAL A 96 5.36 12.77 -3.62
CA VAL A 96 6.49 12.64 -2.69
C VAL A 96 6.83 11.15 -2.51
N GLU A 97 8.09 10.79 -2.76
CA GLU A 97 8.55 9.42 -2.51
C GLU A 97 8.54 9.14 -1.01
N MET A 98 7.73 8.18 -0.58
CA MET A 98 7.60 7.81 0.82
C MET A 98 8.65 6.78 1.22
N VAL A 99 8.75 5.69 0.48
CA VAL A 99 9.77 4.66 0.68
C VAL A 99 10.27 4.12 -0.65
N ASN A 100 11.50 3.60 -0.62
CA ASN A 100 12.12 2.90 -1.75
C ASN A 100 12.87 1.72 -1.14
N TYR A 101 12.33 0.52 -1.31
CA TYR A 101 12.80 -0.66 -0.60
C TYR A 101 12.97 -1.85 -1.54
N ALA A 102 14.05 -2.59 -1.36
CA ALA A 102 14.31 -3.81 -2.12
C ALA A 102 14.48 -4.99 -1.16
N ASP A 103 13.86 -6.12 -1.48
CA ASP A 103 13.88 -7.33 -0.65
C ASP A 103 13.71 -8.56 -1.53
N GLU A 104 14.58 -9.55 -1.36
CA GLU A 104 14.54 -10.78 -2.15
C GLU A 104 13.22 -11.52 -2.04
N LYS A 105 12.58 -11.51 -0.87
CA LYS A 105 11.28 -12.17 -0.67
C LYS A 105 10.19 -11.49 -1.48
N ILE A 106 10.23 -10.18 -1.58
CA ILE A 106 9.29 -9.44 -2.45
C ILE A 106 9.51 -9.84 -3.90
N GLY A 107 10.77 -9.95 -4.32
CA GLY A 107 11.12 -10.38 -5.68
C GLY A 107 10.65 -11.79 -6.01
N ALA A 108 10.65 -12.67 -5.02
CA ALA A 108 10.17 -14.05 -5.17
C ALA A 108 8.64 -14.17 -4.99
N GLY A 109 7.98 -13.13 -4.52
CA GLY A 109 6.55 -13.14 -4.25
C GLY A 109 5.71 -13.20 -5.52
N LYS A 110 4.57 -13.88 -5.43
CA LYS A 110 3.58 -13.98 -6.50
C LYS A 110 2.20 -13.78 -5.91
N GLY A 111 1.37 -13.05 -6.60
CA GLY A 111 0.01 -12.79 -6.15
C GLY A 111 -0.59 -11.58 -6.81
N GLY A 112 -1.78 -11.19 -6.35
CA GLY A 112 -2.55 -10.08 -6.88
C GLY A 112 -2.33 -8.78 -6.12
N VAL A 113 -3.05 -7.77 -6.57
CA VAL A 113 -3.18 -6.47 -5.91
C VAL A 113 -4.54 -6.45 -5.22
N LEU A 114 -4.54 -6.10 -3.94
CA LEU A 114 -5.74 -6.10 -3.11
C LEU A 114 -5.82 -4.81 -2.31
N LEU A 115 -7.03 -4.29 -2.16
CA LEU A 115 -7.29 -3.17 -1.25
C LEU A 115 -7.78 -3.73 0.07
N GLN A 116 -7.21 -3.25 1.17
CA GLN A 116 -7.64 -3.64 2.50
C GLN A 116 -8.93 -2.89 2.86
N ILE A 117 -9.99 -3.66 3.16
CA ILE A 117 -11.22 -3.13 3.71
C ILE A 117 -11.27 -3.61 5.14
N HIS A 118 -11.16 -2.67 6.09
CA HIS A 118 -11.26 -2.99 7.50
C HIS A 118 -12.71 -2.93 7.96
N ASP A 119 -13.19 -4.03 8.51
CA ASP A 119 -14.44 -4.08 9.26
C ASP A 119 -14.17 -3.68 10.72
N GLY A 120 -14.39 -2.45 11.02
CA GLY A 120 -14.28 -1.96 12.38
C GLY A 120 -14.94 -0.61 12.49
N GLY A 121 -15.73 -0.37 13.51
CA GLY A 121 -16.45 0.88 13.67
C GLY A 121 -15.51 2.10 13.56
N GLY A 122 -15.85 3.04 12.71
CA GLY A 122 -15.15 4.31 12.58
C GLY A 122 -14.04 4.38 11.55
N ILE A 123 -13.74 3.29 10.84
CA ILE A 123 -12.75 3.31 9.75
C ILE A 123 -13.46 3.69 8.45
N LYS A 124 -13.02 4.80 7.84
CA LYS A 124 -13.56 5.26 6.56
C LYS A 124 -12.43 5.61 5.62
N VAL A 125 -12.18 4.73 4.65
CA VAL A 125 -11.24 4.96 3.56
C VAL A 125 -11.98 4.74 2.25
N TYR A 126 -11.91 5.73 1.37
CA TYR A 126 -12.52 5.68 0.05
C TYR A 126 -11.44 5.57 -1.00
N TRP A 127 -11.70 4.80 -2.03
CA TRP A 127 -10.78 4.54 -3.13
C TRP A 127 -11.42 4.93 -4.46
N ARG A 128 -10.66 5.50 -5.37
CA ARG A 128 -11.11 5.79 -6.72
C ARG A 128 -9.96 5.88 -7.71
N ASN A 129 -10.30 5.89 -9.00
CA ASN A 129 -9.35 6.06 -10.10
C ASN A 129 -8.18 5.08 -10.04
N ILE A 130 -8.48 3.81 -9.75
CA ILE A 130 -7.49 2.76 -9.62
C ILE A 130 -7.07 2.31 -11.02
N VAL A 131 -5.80 2.51 -11.35
CA VAL A 131 -5.21 2.10 -12.64
C VAL A 131 -4.00 1.22 -12.37
N LEU A 132 -4.02 0.04 -12.96
CA LEU A 132 -2.92 -0.91 -12.88
C LEU A 132 -2.23 -0.94 -14.25
N LYS A 133 -0.94 -0.67 -14.25
CA LYS A 133 -0.12 -0.69 -15.47
C LYS A 133 0.91 -1.80 -15.36
N LYS A 134 0.92 -2.68 -16.35
CA LYS A 134 1.94 -3.71 -16.47
C LYS A 134 3.23 -3.08 -16.99
N LEU A 135 4.33 -3.33 -16.32
CA LEU A 135 5.65 -2.82 -16.73
C LEU A 135 6.43 -3.83 -17.57
#